data_359c46705dccb16c0d2f20e859de7ef1
#
_entry.id   359c46705dccb16c0d2f20e859de7ef1
#
_cell.length_a   1.000
_cell.length_b   1.000
_cell.length_c   1.000
_cell.angle_alpha   90.00
_cell.angle_beta   90.00
_cell.angle_gamma   90.00
#
_symmetry.space_group_name_H-M   'P 1'
#
loop_
_entity.id
_entity.type
_entity.pdbx_description
1 polymer ?
#
loop_
_entity_poly.entity_id
_entity_poly.type
_entity_poly.pdbx_seq_one_letter_code
_entity_poly.pdbx_strand_id
1 'polypeptide(L)'
;MVSRVFSAGLSGIDGYIVTVECFLSGGLPRLDVVGLPTGAVSEAGERVRAAAKACAFDWPVSRLTVNLAPADTKKAGTAYDLPILLSILAAAGEIDVPPDNALFFGELSLTGELRPVCGALSMALAARDAGFKTVFVPAMNAAEASYASGVTVFPIHTLNELLGHLNGRKPLTPCAPPPRPEPQDDALDFAHVLGQHAVKRALEIAAAGGHNVLLSGPPGSGKSMAAKRFSTILPPLSDSERLEVIRVWSAIGRGQEAVERAERPFRAPHHNSSANAMAGGSGAAGRLPVPGEITLAHRGVLFLDEFPEFRRDVLETLRQPLEDGRVTISRVAGQVTYPARFQLIAAMNPCKCGWYGTERCTCTKAAVQQYLHRLSGPLLDRIDLQVAVQPVEYAALAARGQASEEHSADIRARVLAARERQYARQGADVCNAAIPPPQLAEHCPLSADASRMFAAAFQRLGLTARAHDRVLRIARTIADLADSNVIEAEHLAEALQYRSLDRAAGS
;
A
#
# COMPACT_ATOMS: atom_id res chain seq x y z
N MET A 1 -28.56 29.17 21.53
CA MET A 1 -28.46 27.76 21.97
C MET A 1 -27.15 27.21 21.44
N VAL A 2 -26.48 26.35 22.15
CA VAL A 2 -25.24 25.69 21.68
C VAL A 2 -25.53 24.21 21.50
N SER A 3 -25.13 23.65 20.37
CA SER A 3 -25.16 22.19 20.11
C SER A 3 -23.78 21.68 19.86
N ARG A 4 -23.52 20.40 20.11
CA ARG A 4 -22.25 19.71 19.88
C ARG A 4 -22.51 18.39 19.18
N VAL A 5 -21.73 18.12 18.11
CA VAL A 5 -21.73 16.86 17.36
C VAL A 5 -20.29 16.43 17.12
N PHE A 6 -20.01 15.14 17.18
CA PHE A 6 -18.69 14.61 16.96
C PHE A 6 -18.50 14.10 15.53
N SER A 7 -17.33 14.38 14.99
CA SER A 7 -16.90 13.98 13.67
C SER A 7 -15.45 13.52 13.70
N ALA A 8 -14.91 13.13 12.55
CA ALA A 8 -13.48 12.86 12.38
C ALA A 8 -12.96 13.44 11.08
N GLY A 9 -11.67 13.72 11.05
CA GLY A 9 -10.94 14.15 9.88
C GLY A 9 -9.78 13.22 9.57
N LEU A 10 -9.14 13.43 8.42
CA LEU A 10 -8.00 12.67 7.94
C LEU A 10 -6.75 13.54 7.85
N SER A 11 -5.64 13.08 8.42
CA SER A 11 -4.31 13.66 8.29
C SER A 11 -3.34 12.60 7.75
N GLY A 12 -3.00 12.66 6.46
CA GLY A 12 -2.27 11.57 5.80
C GLY A 12 -3.11 10.30 5.72
N ILE A 13 -2.77 9.28 6.50
CA ILE A 13 -3.57 8.05 6.69
C ILE A 13 -4.17 7.94 8.08
N ASP A 14 -3.92 8.88 8.96
CA ASP A 14 -4.38 8.83 10.34
C ASP A 14 -5.64 9.67 10.52
N GLY A 15 -6.64 9.09 11.17
CA GLY A 15 -7.84 9.79 11.57
C GLY A 15 -7.61 10.60 12.84
N TYR A 16 -8.35 11.71 13.00
CA TYR A 16 -8.40 12.48 14.24
C TYR A 16 -9.81 12.95 14.51
N ILE A 17 -10.16 13.11 15.79
CA ILE A 17 -11.52 13.53 16.21
C ILE A 17 -11.69 15.02 16.00
N VAL A 18 -12.87 15.40 15.54
CA VAL A 18 -13.30 16.79 15.37
C VAL A 18 -14.60 17.01 16.14
N THR A 19 -14.61 17.99 17.02
CA THR A 19 -15.84 18.46 17.67
C THR A 19 -16.43 19.59 16.83
N VAL A 20 -17.68 19.42 16.44
CA VAL A 20 -18.45 20.40 15.67
C VAL A 20 -19.44 21.06 16.61
N GLU A 21 -19.23 22.34 16.89
CA GLU A 21 -20.08 23.14 17.79
C GLU A 21 -20.82 24.22 16.99
N CYS A 22 -22.13 24.32 17.16
CA CYS A 22 -22.93 25.35 16.52
C CYS A 22 -23.52 26.29 17.57
N PHE A 23 -23.34 27.60 17.35
CA PHE A 23 -23.92 28.66 18.15
C PHE A 23 -24.86 29.53 17.32
N LEU A 24 -26.10 29.66 17.76
CA LEU A 24 -27.09 30.58 17.20
C LEU A 24 -27.08 31.89 17.97
N SER A 25 -26.95 33.02 17.27
CA SER A 25 -27.04 34.36 17.83
C SER A 25 -27.98 35.22 17.02
N GLY A 26 -28.53 36.27 17.65
CA GLY A 26 -29.28 37.30 16.94
C GLY A 26 -28.43 38.07 15.94
N GLY A 27 -29.01 38.55 14.86
CA GLY A 27 -28.34 39.35 13.82
C GLY A 27 -28.73 38.97 12.41
N LEU A 28 -28.06 39.55 11.43
CA LEU A 28 -28.29 39.23 10.02
C LEU A 28 -27.93 37.76 9.74
N PRO A 29 -28.80 37.04 9.00
CA PRO A 29 -28.58 35.64 8.66
C PRO A 29 -27.26 35.44 7.94
N ARG A 30 -26.33 34.71 8.56
CA ARG A 30 -25.03 34.38 8.02
C ARG A 30 -24.51 33.08 8.66
N LEU A 31 -23.81 32.27 7.89
CA LEU A 31 -23.08 31.11 8.39
C LEU A 31 -21.57 31.39 8.33
N ASP A 32 -20.96 31.40 9.51
CA ASP A 32 -19.51 31.53 9.67
C ASP A 32 -18.94 30.17 10.17
N VAL A 33 -18.00 29.54 9.41
CA VAL A 33 -17.30 28.32 9.82
C VAL A 33 -15.89 28.70 10.26
N VAL A 34 -15.54 28.37 11.50
CA VAL A 34 -14.22 28.66 12.11
C VAL A 34 -13.50 27.39 12.52
N GLY A 35 -12.19 27.46 12.82
CA GLY A 35 -11.37 26.30 13.18
C GLY A 35 -10.49 25.81 12.03
N LEU A 36 -9.87 26.73 11.28
CA LEU A 36 -8.99 26.49 10.12
C LEU A 36 -9.65 25.65 9.00
N PRO A 37 -10.85 26.01 8.52
CA PRO A 37 -11.46 25.32 7.38
C PRO A 37 -10.67 25.61 6.10
N THR A 38 -10.50 24.59 5.24
CA THR A 38 -10.05 24.81 3.85
C THR A 38 -11.22 25.24 2.96
N GLY A 39 -10.97 25.66 1.71
CA GLY A 39 -12.02 26.11 0.80
C GLY A 39 -13.21 25.16 0.70
N ALA A 40 -12.96 23.84 0.59
CA ALA A 40 -14.02 22.83 0.50
C ALA A 40 -14.94 22.80 1.74
N VAL A 41 -14.38 23.06 2.93
CA VAL A 41 -15.16 23.14 4.18
C VAL A 41 -15.88 24.49 4.28
N SER A 42 -15.25 25.57 3.80
CA SER A 42 -15.90 26.89 3.76
C SER A 42 -17.11 26.93 2.80
N GLU A 43 -17.07 26.14 1.72
CA GLU A 43 -18.18 25.96 0.77
C GLU A 43 -19.29 25.03 1.28
N ALA A 44 -19.09 24.31 2.37
CA ALA A 44 -20.08 23.41 2.96
C ALA A 44 -21.42 24.12 3.27
N GLY A 45 -21.37 25.42 3.60
CA GLY A 45 -22.57 26.20 3.95
C GLY A 45 -23.67 26.15 2.91
N GLU A 46 -23.35 26.27 1.62
CA GLU A 46 -24.33 26.20 0.54
C GLU A 46 -24.89 24.80 0.36
N ARG A 47 -24.03 23.76 0.44
CA ARG A 47 -24.48 22.35 0.34
C ARG A 47 -25.40 21.98 1.50
N VAL A 48 -24.99 22.30 2.71
CA VAL A 48 -25.73 22.02 3.95
C VAL A 48 -27.09 22.72 3.94
N ARG A 49 -27.14 23.98 3.53
CA ARG A 49 -28.37 24.75 3.41
C ARG A 49 -29.35 24.18 2.38
N ALA A 50 -28.83 23.79 1.21
CA ALA A 50 -29.62 23.15 0.16
C ALA A 50 -30.19 21.80 0.61
N ALA A 51 -29.33 20.95 1.23
CA ALA A 51 -29.73 19.64 1.76
C ALA A 51 -30.84 19.79 2.87
N ALA A 52 -30.70 20.75 3.78
CA ALA A 52 -31.71 21.00 4.79
C ALA A 52 -33.09 21.30 4.16
N LYS A 53 -33.11 22.22 3.19
CA LYS A 53 -34.35 22.58 2.48
C LYS A 53 -34.92 21.41 1.69
N ALA A 54 -34.10 20.63 1.01
CA ALA A 54 -34.54 19.46 0.25
C ALA A 54 -35.17 18.40 1.16
N CYS A 55 -34.72 18.31 2.41
CA CYS A 55 -35.24 17.40 3.43
C CYS A 55 -36.41 18.01 4.25
N ALA A 56 -36.95 19.15 3.83
CA ALA A 56 -38.06 19.86 4.46
C ALA A 56 -37.77 20.37 5.89
N PHE A 57 -36.52 20.75 6.18
CA PHE A 57 -36.15 21.46 7.41
C PHE A 57 -36.11 22.97 7.19
N ASP A 58 -36.57 23.72 8.17
CA ASP A 58 -36.48 25.16 8.16
C ASP A 58 -35.06 25.62 8.47
N TRP A 59 -34.52 26.46 7.59
CA TRP A 59 -33.20 27.03 7.81
C TRP A 59 -33.28 28.21 8.78
N PRO A 60 -32.50 28.21 9.88
CA PRO A 60 -32.58 29.27 10.88
C PRO A 60 -32.30 30.67 10.29
N VAL A 61 -33.20 31.62 10.54
CA VAL A 61 -33.04 33.03 10.17
C VAL A 61 -32.25 33.74 11.29
N SER A 62 -31.02 33.34 11.50
CA SER A 62 -30.14 33.79 12.59
C SER A 62 -28.68 33.80 12.13
N ARG A 63 -27.82 34.46 12.89
CA ARG A 63 -26.36 34.31 12.67
C ARG A 63 -25.90 32.99 13.26
N LEU A 64 -25.31 32.13 12.41
CA LEU A 64 -24.81 30.83 12.73
C LEU A 64 -23.28 30.88 12.78
N THR A 65 -22.68 30.42 13.88
CA THR A 65 -21.24 30.21 13.98
C THR A 65 -20.97 28.72 14.26
N VAL A 66 -20.30 28.07 13.33
CA VAL A 66 -19.88 26.65 13.47
C VAL A 66 -18.40 26.62 13.74
N ASN A 67 -18.02 26.06 14.90
CA ASN A 67 -16.63 25.87 15.30
C ASN A 67 -16.21 24.40 15.09
N LEU A 68 -15.07 24.19 14.40
CA LEU A 68 -14.47 22.87 14.18
C LEU A 68 -13.21 22.74 15.06
N ALA A 69 -13.32 22.14 16.23
CA ALA A 69 -12.19 21.94 17.13
C ALA A 69 -11.47 20.59 16.86
N PRO A 70 -10.13 20.49 17.03
CA PRO A 70 -9.20 21.50 17.53
C PRO A 70 -8.83 22.55 16.47
N ALA A 71 -8.54 23.80 16.89
CA ALA A 71 -8.27 24.90 15.98
C ALA A 71 -6.86 24.92 15.39
N ASP A 72 -5.94 24.06 15.85
CA ASP A 72 -4.56 23.94 15.40
C ASP A 72 -4.40 23.04 14.16
N THR A 73 -5.40 22.23 13.86
CA THR A 73 -5.38 21.27 12.75
C THR A 73 -6.25 21.78 11.60
N LYS A 74 -5.70 21.81 10.36
CA LYS A 74 -6.47 22.18 9.16
C LYS A 74 -7.53 21.13 8.84
N LYS A 75 -8.78 21.56 8.67
CA LYS A 75 -9.91 20.72 8.24
C LYS A 75 -10.01 20.77 6.73
N ALA A 76 -9.80 19.62 6.10
CA ALA A 76 -9.85 19.49 4.65
C ALA A 76 -10.84 18.41 4.22
N GLY A 77 -11.41 18.57 3.03
CA GLY A 77 -12.38 17.63 2.47
C GLY A 77 -13.83 17.98 2.83
N THR A 78 -14.73 17.07 2.47
CA THR A 78 -16.19 17.27 2.55
C THR A 78 -16.86 16.42 3.64
N ALA A 79 -16.04 15.70 4.44
CA ALA A 79 -16.53 14.79 5.49
C ALA A 79 -17.35 15.50 6.58
N TYR A 80 -17.23 16.81 6.70
CA TYR A 80 -17.86 17.61 7.74
C TYR A 80 -19.26 18.12 7.39
N ASP A 81 -19.75 17.95 6.15
CA ASP A 81 -21.05 18.46 5.74
C ASP A 81 -22.18 17.92 6.64
N LEU A 82 -22.21 16.59 6.84
CA LEU A 82 -23.20 15.94 7.69
C LEU A 82 -23.17 16.44 9.15
N PRO A 83 -22.04 16.40 9.88
CA PRO A 83 -22.01 16.86 11.27
C PRO A 83 -22.25 18.38 11.42
N ILE A 84 -21.87 19.20 10.45
CA ILE A 84 -22.24 20.63 10.41
C ILE A 84 -23.75 20.77 10.34
N LEU A 85 -24.43 20.06 9.42
CA LEU A 85 -25.87 20.10 9.30
C LEU A 85 -26.56 19.65 10.60
N LEU A 86 -26.15 18.50 11.15
CA LEU A 86 -26.73 17.99 12.40
C LEU A 86 -26.55 18.96 13.54
N SER A 87 -25.40 19.63 13.66
CA SER A 87 -25.17 20.63 14.70
C SER A 87 -26.08 21.87 14.53
N ILE A 88 -26.33 22.34 13.29
CA ILE A 88 -27.20 23.45 13.00
C ILE A 88 -28.63 23.09 13.32
N LEU A 89 -29.13 21.94 12.87
CA LEU A 89 -30.53 21.51 13.12
C LEU A 89 -30.79 21.29 14.61
N ALA A 90 -29.84 20.69 15.34
CA ALA A 90 -29.96 20.51 16.79
C ALA A 90 -29.95 21.85 17.54
N ALA A 91 -29.09 22.81 17.13
CA ALA A 91 -29.06 24.14 17.72
C ALA A 91 -30.36 24.94 17.43
N ALA A 92 -30.98 24.70 16.27
CA ALA A 92 -32.28 25.31 15.91
C ALA A 92 -33.47 24.64 16.62
N GLY A 93 -33.30 23.46 17.22
CA GLY A 93 -34.38 22.69 17.83
C GLY A 93 -35.24 21.89 16.85
N GLU A 94 -34.77 21.74 15.61
CA GLU A 94 -35.43 20.95 14.56
C GLU A 94 -35.24 19.43 14.76
N ILE A 95 -34.19 19.04 15.47
CA ILE A 95 -33.88 17.66 15.86
C ILE A 95 -33.36 17.60 17.29
N ASP A 96 -33.49 16.45 17.93
CA ASP A 96 -32.82 16.18 19.20
C ASP A 96 -31.29 16.21 19.03
N VAL A 97 -30.55 16.56 20.08
CA VAL A 97 -29.09 16.56 20.07
C VAL A 97 -28.60 15.12 19.86
N PRO A 98 -27.80 14.86 18.84
CA PRO A 98 -27.23 13.53 18.61
C PRO A 98 -26.45 13.01 19.82
N PRO A 99 -26.40 11.67 20.04
CA PRO A 99 -25.72 11.07 21.20
C PRO A 99 -24.23 11.39 21.28
N ASP A 100 -23.69 11.69 22.45
CA ASP A 100 -22.27 11.98 22.67
C ASP A 100 -21.33 10.78 22.40
N ASN A 101 -21.86 9.56 22.37
CA ASN A 101 -21.11 8.35 22.05
C ASN A 101 -21.13 7.94 20.57
N ALA A 102 -21.72 8.81 19.74
CA ALA A 102 -21.86 8.63 18.30
C ALA A 102 -20.99 9.63 17.51
N LEU A 103 -20.43 9.18 16.40
CA LEU A 103 -19.61 9.97 15.51
C LEU A 103 -20.19 9.96 14.10
N PHE A 104 -20.20 11.11 13.43
CA PHE A 104 -20.83 11.31 12.13
C PHE A 104 -19.84 11.90 11.13
N PHE A 105 -19.79 11.37 9.93
CA PHE A 105 -19.09 12.01 8.82
C PHE A 105 -19.71 11.62 7.47
N GLY A 106 -19.62 12.51 6.50
CA GLY A 106 -20.13 12.29 5.15
C GLY A 106 -20.29 13.60 4.40
N GLU A 107 -20.11 13.55 3.08
CA GLU A 107 -20.44 14.65 2.18
C GLU A 107 -21.94 14.63 1.89
N LEU A 108 -22.56 15.80 1.84
CA LEU A 108 -23.97 15.95 1.46
C LEU A 108 -24.10 16.40 0.01
N SER A 109 -24.99 15.73 -0.73
CA SER A 109 -25.53 16.25 -1.98
C SER A 109 -26.55 17.37 -1.68
N LEU A 110 -26.89 18.14 -2.69
CA LEU A 110 -27.92 19.18 -2.54
C LEU A 110 -29.32 18.61 -2.26
N THR A 111 -29.53 17.33 -2.48
CA THR A 111 -30.79 16.59 -2.23
C THR A 111 -30.81 15.88 -0.88
N GLY A 112 -29.75 15.96 -0.06
CA GLY A 112 -29.63 15.29 1.23
C GLY A 112 -29.19 13.84 1.18
N GLU A 113 -28.68 13.35 0.03
CA GLU A 113 -28.01 12.07 -0.08
C GLU A 113 -26.57 12.16 0.43
N LEU A 114 -26.07 11.08 1.04
CA LEU A 114 -24.69 11.00 1.50
C LEU A 114 -23.77 10.41 0.41
N ARG A 115 -22.71 11.15 0.14
CA ARG A 115 -21.65 10.77 -0.80
C ARG A 115 -20.42 10.25 -0.06
N PRO A 116 -19.65 9.35 -0.68
CA PRO A 116 -18.45 8.76 -0.07
C PRO A 116 -17.38 9.82 0.21
N VAL A 117 -16.59 9.56 1.25
CA VAL A 117 -15.46 10.39 1.67
C VAL A 117 -14.17 9.56 1.71
N CYS A 118 -13.02 10.25 1.63
CA CYS A 118 -11.72 9.60 1.77
C CYS A 118 -11.40 9.33 3.23
N GLY A 119 -10.78 8.19 3.53
CA GLY A 119 -10.24 7.88 4.85
C GLY A 119 -11.26 7.38 5.87
N ALA A 120 -12.39 6.85 5.42
CA ALA A 120 -13.47 6.42 6.32
C ALA A 120 -13.03 5.36 7.33
N LEU A 121 -12.18 4.39 6.94
CA LEU A 121 -11.61 3.43 7.89
C LEU A 121 -10.75 4.12 8.96
N SER A 122 -9.88 5.03 8.57
CA SER A 122 -9.01 5.74 9.52
C SER A 122 -9.81 6.63 10.49
N MET A 123 -10.89 7.25 10.01
CA MET A 123 -11.81 8.02 10.85
C MET A 123 -12.56 7.11 11.83
N ALA A 124 -13.01 5.93 11.39
CA ALA A 124 -13.66 4.94 12.25
C ALA A 124 -12.69 4.37 13.31
N LEU A 125 -11.42 4.13 12.95
CA LEU A 125 -10.38 3.72 13.90
C LEU A 125 -10.11 4.81 14.95
N ALA A 126 -10.03 6.07 14.54
CA ALA A 126 -9.88 7.20 15.47
C ALA A 126 -11.09 7.32 16.42
N ALA A 127 -12.31 7.07 15.93
CA ALA A 127 -13.51 7.02 16.76
C ALA A 127 -13.40 5.90 17.82
N ARG A 128 -12.98 4.70 17.44
CA ARG A 128 -12.75 3.58 18.36
C ARG A 128 -11.75 3.96 19.46
N ASP A 129 -10.60 4.50 19.06
CA ASP A 129 -9.51 4.83 19.96
C ASP A 129 -9.87 5.97 20.93
N ALA A 130 -10.79 6.85 20.53
CA ALA A 130 -11.39 7.88 21.37
C ALA A 130 -12.58 7.39 22.23
N GLY A 131 -12.97 6.12 22.14
CA GLY A 131 -14.01 5.50 22.96
C GLY A 131 -15.44 5.65 22.45
N PHE A 132 -15.65 6.14 21.23
CA PHE A 132 -16.98 6.14 20.61
C PHE A 132 -17.49 4.73 20.38
N LYS A 133 -18.80 4.52 20.48
CA LYS A 133 -19.44 3.21 20.31
C LYS A 133 -20.06 3.04 18.94
N THR A 134 -20.46 4.15 18.33
CA THR A 134 -21.24 4.16 17.10
C THR A 134 -20.64 5.14 16.10
N VAL A 135 -20.56 4.72 14.83
CA VAL A 135 -20.09 5.58 13.73
C VAL A 135 -21.11 5.51 12.59
N PHE A 136 -21.59 6.67 12.17
CA PHE A 136 -22.52 6.83 11.06
C PHE A 136 -21.76 7.34 9.83
N VAL A 137 -21.81 6.56 8.73
CA VAL A 137 -20.98 6.78 7.55
C VAL A 137 -21.78 6.67 6.25
N PRO A 138 -21.36 7.29 5.16
CA PRO A 138 -21.96 7.05 3.86
C PRO A 138 -21.98 5.55 3.54
N ALA A 139 -23.07 5.04 2.97
CA ALA A 139 -23.22 3.60 2.69
C ALA A 139 -22.08 3.02 1.85
N MET A 140 -21.54 3.79 0.90
CA MET A 140 -20.38 3.40 0.09
C MET A 140 -19.08 3.22 0.88
N ASN A 141 -18.96 3.82 2.07
CA ASN A 141 -17.79 3.69 2.96
C ASN A 141 -18.02 2.65 4.07
N ALA A 142 -19.22 2.11 4.21
CA ALA A 142 -19.56 1.26 5.36
C ALA A 142 -18.71 -0.03 5.42
N ALA A 143 -18.47 -0.66 4.27
CA ALA A 143 -17.68 -1.87 4.18
C ALA A 143 -16.24 -1.67 4.66
N GLU A 144 -15.56 -0.59 4.22
CA GLU A 144 -14.21 -0.28 4.69
C GLU A 144 -14.19 0.14 6.17
N ALA A 145 -15.14 0.97 6.59
CA ALA A 145 -15.23 1.45 7.97
C ALA A 145 -15.51 0.33 8.97
N SER A 146 -16.24 -0.73 8.57
CA SER A 146 -16.59 -1.87 9.42
C SER A 146 -15.39 -2.72 9.88
N TYR A 147 -14.23 -2.58 9.22
CA TYR A 147 -12.97 -3.19 9.70
C TYR A 147 -12.43 -2.53 10.98
N ALA A 148 -12.97 -1.39 11.42
CA ALA A 148 -12.68 -0.81 12.72
C ALA A 148 -13.38 -1.60 13.83
N SER A 149 -12.84 -2.76 14.21
CA SER A 149 -13.39 -3.60 15.27
C SER A 149 -13.53 -2.81 16.60
N GLY A 150 -14.65 -3.00 17.29
CA GLY A 150 -14.94 -2.31 18.57
C GLY A 150 -15.84 -1.08 18.46
N VAL A 151 -16.22 -0.69 17.25
CA VAL A 151 -17.29 0.30 17.00
C VAL A 151 -18.37 -0.31 16.11
N THR A 152 -19.62 0.13 16.31
CA THR A 152 -20.74 -0.26 15.46
C THR A 152 -20.88 0.74 14.33
N VAL A 153 -20.78 0.29 13.09
CA VAL A 153 -20.86 1.13 11.88
C VAL A 153 -22.26 1.04 11.28
N PHE A 154 -22.89 2.19 11.09
CA PHE A 154 -24.19 2.29 10.43
C PHE A 154 -24.05 2.95 9.05
N PRO A 155 -24.44 2.25 7.97
CA PRO A 155 -24.49 2.80 6.62
C PRO A 155 -25.66 3.77 6.49
N ILE A 156 -25.44 4.91 5.83
CA ILE A 156 -26.46 5.92 5.61
C ILE A 156 -26.48 6.31 4.14
N HIS A 157 -27.66 6.28 3.53
CA HIS A 157 -27.88 6.75 2.17
C HIS A 157 -28.37 8.19 2.14
N THR A 158 -29.25 8.58 3.08
CA THR A 158 -29.89 9.91 3.12
C THR A 158 -29.97 10.48 4.53
N LEU A 159 -30.05 11.81 4.64
CA LEU A 159 -30.26 12.50 5.92
C LEU A 159 -31.53 12.00 6.62
N ASN A 160 -32.64 11.84 5.86
CA ASN A 160 -33.91 11.39 6.43
C ASN A 160 -33.84 9.97 7.02
N GLU A 161 -33.04 9.08 6.42
CA GLU A 161 -32.78 7.74 6.93
C GLU A 161 -32.05 7.79 8.29
N LEU A 162 -31.01 8.62 8.40
CA LEU A 162 -30.30 8.85 9.66
C LEU A 162 -31.22 9.37 10.75
N LEU A 163 -31.98 10.41 10.44
CA LEU A 163 -32.92 11.02 11.42
C LEU A 163 -34.04 10.07 11.82
N GLY A 164 -34.51 9.22 10.88
CA GLY A 164 -35.44 8.15 11.20
C GLY A 164 -34.89 7.16 12.22
N HIS A 165 -33.60 6.83 12.12
CA HIS A 165 -32.90 5.97 13.08
C HIS A 165 -32.70 6.65 14.44
N LEU A 166 -32.19 7.88 14.46
CA LEU A 166 -31.94 8.63 15.69
C LEU A 166 -33.25 8.86 16.50
N ASN A 167 -34.35 9.06 15.81
CA ASN A 167 -35.67 9.22 16.42
C ASN A 167 -36.37 7.90 16.75
N GLY A 168 -35.73 6.75 16.55
CA GLY A 168 -36.29 5.44 16.80
C GLY A 168 -37.42 4.98 15.86
N ARG A 169 -37.73 5.77 14.82
CA ARG A 169 -38.83 5.48 13.87
C ARG A 169 -38.46 4.38 12.86
N LYS A 170 -37.22 4.39 12.38
CA LYS A 170 -36.71 3.42 11.39
C LYS A 170 -35.29 3.04 11.74
N PRO A 171 -35.10 1.98 12.53
CA PRO A 171 -33.75 1.53 12.92
C PRO A 171 -32.95 1.06 11.72
N LEU A 172 -31.69 1.51 11.64
CA LEU A 172 -30.71 1.06 10.65
C LEU A 172 -30.10 -0.28 11.09
N THR A 173 -29.69 -1.10 10.13
CA THR A 173 -28.94 -2.32 10.38
C THR A 173 -27.44 -2.01 10.37
N PRO A 174 -26.69 -2.42 11.40
CA PRO A 174 -25.24 -2.25 11.42
C PRO A 174 -24.56 -2.99 10.25
N CYS A 175 -23.49 -2.43 9.73
CA CYS A 175 -22.65 -3.06 8.75
C CYS A 175 -21.58 -3.92 9.45
N ALA A 176 -21.53 -5.20 9.15
CA ALA A 176 -20.43 -6.08 9.54
C ALA A 176 -19.33 -6.07 8.46
N PRO A 177 -18.06 -6.37 8.83
CA PRO A 177 -17.02 -6.58 7.84
C PRO A 177 -17.43 -7.66 6.83
N PRO A 178 -17.31 -7.40 5.52
CA PRO A 178 -17.63 -8.41 4.53
C PRO A 178 -16.70 -9.61 4.67
N PRO A 179 -17.15 -10.81 4.28
CA PRO A 179 -16.31 -11.98 4.26
C PRO A 179 -15.07 -11.71 3.39
N ARG A 180 -13.96 -12.38 3.75
CA ARG A 180 -12.73 -12.28 2.96
C ARG A 180 -13.03 -12.78 1.54
N PRO A 181 -12.78 -11.99 0.49
CA PRO A 181 -12.96 -12.47 -0.87
C PRO A 181 -12.00 -13.64 -1.12
N GLU A 182 -12.52 -14.67 -1.77
CA GLU A 182 -11.69 -15.78 -2.22
C GLU A 182 -10.90 -15.33 -3.45
N PRO A 183 -9.64 -15.80 -3.61
CA PRO A 183 -8.91 -15.60 -4.85
C PRO A 183 -9.74 -16.14 -5.99
N GLN A 184 -10.06 -15.31 -6.97
CA GLN A 184 -10.69 -15.80 -8.18
C GLN A 184 -9.71 -16.75 -8.86
N ASP A 185 -10.24 -17.79 -9.49
CA ASP A 185 -9.45 -18.75 -10.29
C ASP A 185 -8.87 -17.99 -11.48
N ASP A 186 -7.75 -17.34 -11.21
CA ASP A 186 -7.18 -16.36 -12.12
C ASP A 186 -6.52 -17.07 -13.29
N ALA A 187 -6.76 -16.50 -14.48
CA ALA A 187 -6.05 -16.84 -15.69
C ALA A 187 -4.50 -16.74 -15.58
N LEU A 188 -3.96 -16.32 -14.42
CA LEU A 188 -2.53 -16.18 -14.16
C LEU A 188 -2.02 -17.31 -13.27
N ASP A 189 -1.25 -18.23 -13.85
CA ASP A 189 -0.58 -19.31 -13.13
C ASP A 189 0.89 -19.43 -13.57
N PHE A 190 1.77 -19.84 -12.65
CA PHE A 190 3.18 -20.10 -12.95
C PHE A 190 3.37 -21.25 -13.95
N ALA A 191 2.42 -22.16 -14.09
CA ALA A 191 2.41 -23.16 -15.13
C ALA A 191 2.43 -22.57 -16.56
N HIS A 192 1.97 -21.32 -16.72
CA HIS A 192 2.07 -20.62 -18.00
C HIS A 192 3.49 -20.09 -18.31
N VAL A 193 4.40 -20.09 -17.35
CA VAL A 193 5.81 -19.72 -17.54
C VAL A 193 6.58 -20.95 -17.95
N LEU A 194 6.71 -21.16 -19.26
CA LEU A 194 7.35 -22.36 -19.81
C LEU A 194 8.86 -22.32 -19.64
N GLY A 195 9.45 -23.41 -19.17
CA GLY A 195 10.87 -23.49 -18.85
C GLY A 195 11.25 -22.50 -17.74
N GLN A 196 12.27 -21.67 -17.95
CA GLN A 196 12.68 -20.57 -17.03
C GLN A 196 12.86 -21.02 -15.57
N HIS A 197 13.37 -22.23 -15.31
CA HIS A 197 13.49 -22.80 -13.97
C HIS A 197 14.27 -21.89 -13.00
N ALA A 198 15.35 -21.25 -13.49
CA ALA A 198 16.13 -20.30 -12.68
C ALA A 198 15.32 -19.07 -12.27
N VAL A 199 14.44 -18.57 -13.15
CA VAL A 199 13.56 -17.43 -12.84
C VAL A 199 12.47 -17.85 -11.85
N LYS A 200 11.83 -19.00 -12.07
CA LYS A 200 10.83 -19.56 -11.15
C LYS A 200 11.43 -19.73 -9.76
N ARG A 201 12.62 -20.35 -9.66
CA ARG A 201 13.32 -20.56 -8.39
C ARG A 201 13.68 -19.24 -7.69
N ALA A 202 14.19 -18.25 -8.42
CA ALA A 202 14.51 -16.94 -7.86
C ALA A 202 13.27 -16.21 -7.34
N LEU A 203 12.14 -16.30 -8.06
CA LEU A 203 10.87 -15.71 -7.63
C LEU A 203 10.28 -16.45 -6.42
N GLU A 204 10.42 -17.78 -6.34
CA GLU A 204 10.06 -18.56 -5.15
C GLU A 204 10.86 -18.10 -3.92
N ILE A 205 12.19 -17.96 -4.04
CA ILE A 205 13.06 -17.44 -2.97
C ILE A 205 12.64 -16.02 -2.58
N ALA A 206 12.37 -15.16 -3.58
CA ALA A 206 11.93 -13.81 -3.34
C ALA A 206 10.59 -13.78 -2.59
N ALA A 207 9.63 -14.58 -3.00
CA ALA A 207 8.32 -14.69 -2.35
C ALA A 207 8.44 -15.21 -0.91
N ALA A 208 9.31 -16.20 -0.68
CA ALA A 208 9.55 -16.77 0.63
C ALA A 208 10.22 -15.78 1.59
N GLY A 209 11.29 -15.11 1.14
CA GLY A 209 12.12 -14.27 2.01
C GLY A 209 11.76 -12.79 2.03
N GLY A 210 10.85 -12.33 1.16
CA GLY A 210 10.55 -10.91 1.01
C GLY A 210 11.63 -10.13 0.24
N HIS A 211 12.41 -10.80 -0.62
CA HIS A 211 13.53 -10.21 -1.33
C HIS A 211 13.13 -9.42 -2.58
N ASN A 212 13.90 -8.38 -2.89
CA ASN A 212 13.77 -7.61 -4.13
C ASN A 212 14.49 -8.30 -5.28
N VAL A 213 13.92 -8.24 -6.50
CA VAL A 213 14.40 -8.96 -7.67
C VAL A 213 14.65 -8.04 -8.86
N LEU A 214 15.76 -8.24 -9.55
CA LEU A 214 16.05 -7.67 -10.87
C LEU A 214 16.14 -8.79 -11.91
N LEU A 215 15.24 -8.76 -12.87
CA LEU A 215 15.21 -9.66 -14.03
C LEU A 215 15.89 -8.97 -15.21
N SER A 216 17.04 -9.51 -15.67
CA SER A 216 17.76 -8.98 -16.83
C SER A 216 17.78 -10.02 -17.95
N GLY A 217 17.33 -9.65 -19.14
CA GLY A 217 17.31 -10.57 -20.29
C GLY A 217 16.80 -9.91 -21.57
N PRO A 218 16.92 -10.58 -22.72
CA PRO A 218 16.54 -10.03 -24.01
C PRO A 218 15.02 -9.75 -24.11
N PRO A 219 14.59 -8.91 -25.07
CA PRO A 219 13.18 -8.72 -25.34
C PRO A 219 12.48 -10.05 -25.65
N GLY A 220 11.23 -10.23 -25.18
CA GLY A 220 10.47 -11.45 -25.41
C GLY A 220 10.88 -12.66 -24.55
N SER A 221 11.80 -12.53 -23.59
CA SER A 221 12.22 -13.64 -22.71
C SER A 221 11.23 -13.97 -21.58
N GLY A 222 10.07 -13.27 -21.49
CA GLY A 222 9.03 -13.59 -20.51
C GLY A 222 9.16 -12.88 -19.16
N LYS A 223 10.05 -11.88 -19.00
CA LYS A 223 10.27 -11.13 -17.74
C LYS A 223 8.99 -10.57 -17.15
N SER A 224 8.27 -9.77 -17.94
CA SER A 224 7.02 -9.12 -17.49
C SER A 224 5.90 -10.14 -17.24
N MET A 225 5.92 -11.27 -17.96
CA MET A 225 4.99 -12.38 -17.75
C MET A 225 5.23 -13.06 -16.40
N ALA A 226 6.48 -13.35 -16.07
CA ALA A 226 6.87 -13.94 -14.78
C ALA A 226 6.59 -12.98 -13.62
N ALA A 227 6.90 -11.68 -13.77
CA ALA A 227 6.64 -10.66 -12.77
C ALA A 227 5.15 -10.52 -12.43
N LYS A 228 4.26 -10.53 -13.43
CA LYS A 228 2.80 -10.46 -13.21
C LYS A 228 2.25 -11.67 -12.44
N ARG A 229 2.87 -12.84 -12.60
CA ARG A 229 2.46 -14.06 -11.89
C ARG A 229 3.04 -14.17 -10.49
N PHE A 230 3.97 -13.30 -10.13
CA PHE A 230 4.58 -13.32 -8.80
C PHE A 230 3.56 -13.15 -7.67
N SER A 231 2.51 -12.36 -7.87
CA SER A 231 1.44 -12.20 -6.89
C SER A 231 0.73 -13.50 -6.54
N THR A 232 0.65 -14.45 -7.49
CA THR A 232 -0.05 -15.73 -7.30
C THR A 232 0.67 -16.71 -6.37
N ILE A 233 1.98 -16.53 -6.16
CA ILE A 233 2.78 -17.35 -5.25
C ILE A 233 3.00 -16.69 -3.89
N LEU A 234 2.57 -15.43 -3.71
CA LEU A 234 2.66 -14.75 -2.42
C LEU A 234 1.62 -15.31 -1.43
N PRO A 235 1.97 -15.35 -0.14
CA PRO A 235 1.00 -15.65 0.91
C PRO A 235 -0.17 -14.65 0.90
N PRO A 236 -1.38 -15.06 1.28
CA PRO A 236 -2.49 -14.12 1.48
C PRO A 236 -2.12 -13.07 2.53
N LEU A 237 -2.79 -11.91 2.46
CA LEU A 237 -2.62 -10.88 3.49
C LEU A 237 -3.10 -11.41 4.85
N SER A 238 -2.34 -11.18 5.92
CA SER A 238 -2.87 -11.33 7.29
C SER A 238 -3.94 -10.27 7.56
N ASP A 239 -4.72 -10.42 8.63
CA ASP A 239 -5.76 -9.42 8.95
C ASP A 239 -5.16 -8.05 9.28
N SER A 240 -3.99 -8.03 9.94
CA SER A 240 -3.24 -6.79 10.20
C SER A 240 -2.72 -6.15 8.92
N GLU A 241 -2.12 -6.92 8.00
CA GLU A 241 -1.65 -6.43 6.71
C GLU A 241 -2.82 -5.91 5.84
N ARG A 242 -3.95 -6.62 5.86
CA ARG A 242 -5.17 -6.21 5.14
C ARG A 242 -5.68 -4.86 5.63
N LEU A 243 -5.72 -4.67 6.95
CA LEU A 243 -6.12 -3.41 7.55
C LEU A 243 -5.21 -2.25 7.10
N GLU A 244 -3.88 -2.47 7.07
CA GLU A 244 -2.91 -1.48 6.57
C GLU A 244 -3.17 -1.12 5.10
N VAL A 245 -3.43 -2.11 4.24
CA VAL A 245 -3.74 -1.89 2.82
C VAL A 245 -5.03 -1.10 2.66
N ILE A 246 -6.12 -1.49 3.35
CA ILE A 246 -7.40 -0.77 3.28
C ILE A 246 -7.21 0.69 3.75
N ARG A 247 -6.46 0.94 4.83
CA ARG A 247 -6.18 2.32 5.31
C ARG A 247 -5.50 3.18 4.25
N VAL A 248 -4.47 2.64 3.59
CA VAL A 248 -3.74 3.36 2.52
C VAL A 248 -4.67 3.70 1.35
N TRP A 249 -5.46 2.72 0.90
CA TRP A 249 -6.36 2.90 -0.25
C TRP A 249 -7.59 3.75 0.10
N SER A 250 -8.09 3.66 1.32
CA SER A 250 -9.15 4.51 1.86
C SER A 250 -8.76 6.00 1.82
N ALA A 251 -7.50 6.32 2.14
CA ALA A 251 -7.01 7.71 2.12
C ALA A 251 -7.10 8.39 0.74
N ILE A 252 -7.18 7.62 -0.34
CA ILE A 252 -7.38 8.12 -1.71
C ILE A 252 -8.81 7.88 -2.24
N GLY A 253 -9.75 7.46 -1.38
CA GLY A 253 -11.13 7.19 -1.75
C GLY A 253 -11.34 5.85 -2.48
N ARG A 254 -10.39 4.92 -2.42
CA ARG A 254 -10.44 3.59 -3.04
C ARG A 254 -10.52 2.45 -2.02
N GLY A 255 -11.04 2.73 -0.82
CA GLY A 255 -11.15 1.75 0.26
C GLY A 255 -12.02 0.55 -0.11
N GLN A 256 -13.12 0.76 -0.81
CA GLN A 256 -13.99 -0.31 -1.30
C GLN A 256 -13.26 -1.28 -2.23
N GLU A 257 -12.44 -0.78 -3.15
CA GLU A 257 -11.62 -1.64 -4.02
C GLU A 257 -10.64 -2.51 -3.23
N ALA A 258 -10.03 -1.96 -2.17
CA ALA A 258 -9.13 -2.71 -1.31
C ALA A 258 -9.87 -3.79 -0.50
N VAL A 259 -11.11 -3.53 -0.09
CA VAL A 259 -11.99 -4.50 0.60
C VAL A 259 -12.36 -5.66 -0.31
N GLU A 260 -12.69 -5.39 -1.56
CA GLU A 260 -13.11 -6.39 -2.55
C GLU A 260 -11.93 -7.20 -3.13
N ARG A 261 -10.71 -6.77 -2.90
CA ARG A 261 -9.50 -7.44 -3.42
C ARG A 261 -9.08 -8.60 -2.53
N ALA A 262 -8.97 -9.80 -3.11
CA ALA A 262 -8.46 -10.99 -2.43
C ALA A 262 -6.93 -10.97 -2.30
N GLU A 263 -6.25 -10.43 -3.30
CA GLU A 263 -4.82 -10.51 -3.51
C GLU A 263 -4.06 -9.31 -2.93
N ARG A 264 -2.74 -9.51 -2.77
CA ARG A 264 -1.82 -8.40 -2.44
C ARG A 264 -1.82 -7.34 -3.54
N PRO A 265 -1.67 -6.04 -3.21
CA PRO A 265 -1.57 -4.99 -4.21
C PRO A 265 -0.45 -5.27 -5.21
N PHE A 266 -0.75 -5.16 -6.50
CA PHE A 266 0.24 -5.21 -7.58
C PHE A 266 0.20 -3.89 -8.35
N ARG A 267 1.29 -3.12 -8.28
CA ARG A 267 1.39 -1.82 -8.95
C ARG A 267 2.47 -1.88 -10.03
N ALA A 268 2.13 -1.47 -11.22
CA ALA A 268 3.01 -1.48 -12.38
C ALA A 268 2.97 -0.12 -13.10
N PRO A 269 3.57 0.92 -12.52
CA PRO A 269 3.59 2.24 -13.14
C PRO A 269 4.43 2.23 -14.42
N HIS A 270 4.01 3.02 -15.40
CA HIS A 270 4.75 3.18 -16.64
C HIS A 270 6.06 3.97 -16.41
N HIS A 271 7.13 3.69 -17.16
CA HIS A 271 8.43 4.35 -17.01
C HIS A 271 8.39 5.88 -17.20
N ASN A 272 7.36 6.43 -17.87
CA ASN A 272 7.12 7.87 -17.99
C ASN A 272 6.47 8.52 -16.75
N SER A 273 6.17 7.75 -15.71
CA SER A 273 5.61 8.29 -14.46
C SER A 273 6.52 9.33 -13.84
N SER A 274 5.94 10.40 -13.29
CA SER A 274 6.70 11.44 -12.58
C SER A 274 7.08 11.00 -11.17
N ALA A 275 8.09 11.64 -10.58
CA ALA A 275 8.48 11.43 -9.19
C ALA A 275 7.31 11.66 -8.21
N ASN A 276 6.43 12.63 -8.50
CA ASN A 276 5.24 12.89 -7.72
C ASN A 276 4.18 11.77 -7.85
N ALA A 277 4.03 11.15 -9.02
CA ALA A 277 3.15 10.00 -9.20
C ALA A 277 3.67 8.79 -8.43
N MET A 278 4.98 8.61 -8.39
CA MET A 278 5.63 7.50 -7.68
C MET A 278 5.60 7.67 -6.16
N ALA A 279 6.16 8.73 -5.65
CA ALA A 279 6.28 8.97 -4.20
C ALA A 279 4.99 9.52 -3.57
N GLY A 280 4.18 10.18 -4.37
CA GLY A 280 3.06 10.97 -3.92
C GLY A 280 3.32 12.47 -4.01
N GLY A 281 2.27 13.24 -4.08
CA GLY A 281 2.37 14.67 -4.35
C GLY A 281 1.22 15.49 -3.81
N SER A 282 1.17 16.74 -4.25
CA SER A 282 0.12 17.67 -3.85
C SER A 282 -1.23 17.14 -4.31
N GLY A 283 -2.15 16.98 -3.37
CA GLY A 283 -3.57 17.00 -3.66
C GLY A 283 -4.00 18.38 -4.20
N ALA A 284 -5.29 18.60 -4.39
CA ALA A 284 -5.83 19.91 -4.73
C ALA A 284 -5.33 20.98 -3.75
N ALA A 285 -5.29 22.24 -4.19
CA ALA A 285 -4.73 23.36 -3.43
C ALA A 285 -5.18 23.35 -1.96
N GLY A 286 -4.20 23.38 -1.04
CA GLY A 286 -4.44 23.38 0.41
C GLY A 286 -4.65 22.02 1.07
N ARG A 287 -4.68 20.91 0.32
CA ARG A 287 -4.71 19.55 0.88
C ARG A 287 -3.31 19.05 1.20
N LEU A 288 -3.24 18.17 2.20
CA LEU A 288 -2.03 17.40 2.49
C LEU A 288 -1.63 16.54 1.27
N PRO A 289 -0.33 16.21 1.15
CA PRO A 289 0.12 15.29 0.12
C PRO A 289 -0.68 14.00 0.09
N VAL A 290 -0.97 13.47 -1.09
CA VAL A 290 -1.62 12.16 -1.29
C VAL A 290 -0.59 11.09 -1.61
N PRO A 291 -0.84 9.82 -1.22
CA PRO A 291 0.07 8.71 -1.49
C PRO A 291 0.21 8.44 -3.00
N GLY A 292 1.43 8.05 -3.43
CA GLY A 292 1.74 7.64 -4.79
C GLY A 292 1.79 6.12 -4.97
N GLU A 293 2.23 5.68 -6.16
CA GLU A 293 2.31 4.26 -6.55
C GLU A 293 3.13 3.41 -5.58
N ILE A 294 4.21 3.96 -5.01
CA ILE A 294 5.07 3.29 -4.03
C ILE A 294 4.27 2.94 -2.77
N THR A 295 3.46 3.88 -2.27
CA THR A 295 2.60 3.66 -1.10
C THR A 295 1.44 2.73 -1.44
N LEU A 296 0.85 2.84 -2.64
CA LEU A 296 -0.23 1.97 -3.10
C LEU A 296 0.22 0.51 -3.30
N ALA A 297 1.52 0.26 -3.44
CA ALA A 297 2.11 -1.07 -3.46
C ALA A 297 2.36 -1.66 -2.06
N HIS A 298 2.03 -0.93 -0.98
CA HIS A 298 2.26 -1.36 0.40
C HIS A 298 1.69 -2.77 0.67
N ARG A 299 2.49 -3.63 1.33
CA ARG A 299 2.20 -5.06 1.58
C ARG A 299 2.01 -5.91 0.31
N GLY A 300 2.42 -5.38 -0.84
CA GLY A 300 2.29 -6.00 -2.14
C GLY A 300 3.56 -5.92 -2.98
N VAL A 301 3.38 -5.74 -4.28
CA VAL A 301 4.43 -5.74 -5.29
C VAL A 301 4.46 -4.42 -6.06
N LEU A 302 5.64 -3.85 -6.17
CA LEU A 302 5.92 -2.77 -7.12
C LEU A 302 6.72 -3.36 -8.29
N PHE A 303 6.10 -3.46 -9.46
CA PHE A 303 6.75 -3.93 -10.68
C PHE A 303 7.17 -2.76 -11.56
N LEU A 304 8.48 -2.69 -11.87
CA LEU A 304 9.05 -1.67 -12.74
C LEU A 304 9.62 -2.34 -13.99
N ASP A 305 8.87 -2.28 -15.08
CA ASP A 305 9.36 -2.74 -16.38
C ASP A 305 10.22 -1.68 -17.05
N GLU A 306 11.17 -2.09 -17.89
CA GLU A 306 12.12 -1.19 -18.53
C GLU A 306 12.86 -0.29 -17.51
N PHE A 307 13.31 -0.89 -16.40
CA PHE A 307 13.83 -0.20 -15.22
C PHE A 307 14.85 0.92 -15.52
N PRO A 308 15.84 0.78 -16.43
CA PRO A 308 16.76 1.87 -16.76
C PRO A 308 16.14 3.01 -17.59
N GLU A 309 14.90 2.86 -18.09
CA GLU A 309 14.23 3.91 -18.85
C GLU A 309 13.47 4.91 -17.96
N PHE A 310 13.26 4.56 -16.69
CA PHE A 310 12.76 5.53 -15.72
C PHE A 310 13.72 6.69 -15.55
N ARG A 311 13.18 7.87 -15.35
CA ARG A 311 13.98 9.08 -15.07
C ARG A 311 14.75 8.89 -13.75
N ARG A 312 15.96 9.45 -13.69
CA ARG A 312 16.83 9.32 -12.52
C ARG A 312 16.19 9.83 -11.22
N ASP A 313 15.49 10.99 -11.29
CA ASP A 313 14.76 11.54 -10.15
C ASP A 313 13.68 10.58 -9.62
N VAL A 314 13.00 9.83 -10.50
CA VAL A 314 12.03 8.80 -10.15
C VAL A 314 12.69 7.63 -9.44
N LEU A 315 13.79 7.11 -9.99
CA LEU A 315 14.53 5.98 -9.39
C LEU A 315 15.10 6.33 -8.00
N GLU A 316 15.54 7.56 -7.79
CA GLU A 316 16.03 8.02 -6.49
C GLU A 316 14.92 8.05 -5.42
N THR A 317 13.64 8.22 -5.79
CA THR A 317 12.52 8.17 -4.84
C THR A 317 12.32 6.78 -4.21
N LEU A 318 12.84 5.72 -4.83
CA LEU A 318 12.74 4.35 -4.31
C LEU A 318 13.71 4.06 -3.17
N ARG A 319 14.79 4.86 -3.01
CA ARG A 319 15.86 4.54 -2.07
C ARG A 319 15.40 4.49 -0.62
N GLN A 320 14.67 5.52 -0.19
CA GLN A 320 14.15 5.57 1.17
C GLN A 320 13.13 4.45 1.45
N PRO A 321 12.09 4.24 0.60
CA PRO A 321 11.13 3.16 0.84
C PRO A 321 11.75 1.77 0.90
N LEU A 322 12.74 1.48 0.07
CA LEU A 322 13.44 0.18 0.07
C LEU A 322 14.30 -0.04 1.32
N GLU A 323 14.69 1.02 2.03
CA GLU A 323 15.48 0.95 3.26
C GLU A 323 14.58 1.01 4.50
N ASP A 324 13.72 2.02 4.57
CA ASP A 324 12.95 2.35 5.77
C ASP A 324 11.52 1.78 5.76
N GLY A 325 11.04 1.27 4.63
CA GLY A 325 9.66 0.80 4.46
C GLY A 325 8.61 1.91 4.57
N ARG A 326 9.01 3.17 4.31
CA ARG A 326 8.12 4.34 4.39
C ARG A 326 8.53 5.44 3.41
N VAL A 327 7.57 6.26 3.01
CA VAL A 327 7.77 7.45 2.17
C VAL A 327 7.37 8.69 2.97
N THR A 328 8.28 9.66 3.08
CA THR A 328 8.00 10.95 3.70
C THR A 328 7.90 12.02 2.63
N ILE A 329 6.77 12.70 2.56
CA ILE A 329 6.49 13.76 1.60
C ILE A 329 6.40 15.08 2.36
N SER A 330 7.32 16.00 2.09
CA SER A 330 7.31 17.35 2.66
C SER A 330 6.88 18.36 1.60
N ARG A 331 5.88 19.16 1.91
CA ARG A 331 5.32 20.24 1.07
C ARG A 331 4.99 21.45 1.92
N VAL A 332 4.68 22.58 1.29
CA VAL A 332 4.24 23.80 1.98
C VAL A 332 3.00 23.56 2.85
N ALA A 333 2.12 22.65 2.41
CA ALA A 333 0.89 22.30 3.15
C ALA A 333 1.14 21.45 4.40
N GLY A 334 2.31 20.81 4.52
CA GLY A 334 2.69 19.95 5.65
C GLY A 334 3.58 18.78 5.23
N GLN A 335 4.00 18.01 6.22
CA GLN A 335 4.76 16.78 6.06
C GLN A 335 3.87 15.58 6.43
N VAL A 336 3.89 14.56 5.58
CA VAL A 336 3.17 13.30 5.81
C VAL A 336 4.08 12.13 5.54
N THR A 337 4.03 11.12 6.40
CA THR A 337 4.75 9.86 6.22
C THR A 337 3.76 8.73 5.96
N TYR A 338 3.97 8.01 4.88
CA TYR A 338 3.16 6.86 4.46
C TYR A 338 3.94 5.56 4.60
N PRO A 339 3.29 4.45 4.97
CA PRO A 339 3.91 3.13 4.93
C PRO A 339 4.16 2.71 3.48
N ALA A 340 5.30 2.06 3.23
CA ALA A 340 5.70 1.66 1.88
C ALA A 340 6.56 0.38 1.93
N ARG A 341 6.07 -0.65 2.62
CA ARG A 341 6.69 -1.98 2.66
C ARG A 341 6.16 -2.79 1.48
N PHE A 342 6.93 -2.91 0.42
CA PHE A 342 6.59 -3.65 -0.79
C PHE A 342 7.77 -4.51 -1.23
N GLN A 343 7.53 -5.50 -2.09
CA GLN A 343 8.58 -6.19 -2.81
C GLN A 343 8.77 -5.54 -4.18
N LEU A 344 10.02 -5.16 -4.48
CA LEU A 344 10.37 -4.61 -5.79
C LEU A 344 10.69 -5.77 -6.74
N ILE A 345 9.99 -5.81 -7.87
CA ILE A 345 10.40 -6.59 -9.03
C ILE A 345 10.73 -5.60 -10.15
N ALA A 346 11.98 -5.57 -10.56
CA ALA A 346 12.42 -4.75 -11.68
C ALA A 346 12.75 -5.65 -12.87
N ALA A 347 12.41 -5.23 -14.08
CA ALA A 347 12.79 -5.91 -15.30
C ALA A 347 13.56 -4.95 -16.21
N MET A 348 14.63 -5.44 -16.82
CA MET A 348 15.43 -4.66 -17.76
C MET A 348 15.96 -5.51 -18.90
N ASN A 349 16.34 -4.85 -19.97
CA ASN A 349 17.16 -5.44 -21.01
C ASN A 349 18.65 -5.31 -20.62
N PRO A 350 19.55 -6.21 -21.11
CA PRO A 350 20.96 -6.16 -20.74
C PRO A 350 21.73 -4.99 -21.38
N CYS A 351 21.16 -4.37 -22.42
CA CYS A 351 21.66 -3.15 -23.06
C CYS A 351 20.53 -2.46 -23.84
N LYS A 352 20.81 -1.31 -24.45
CA LYS A 352 19.82 -0.54 -25.20
C LYS A 352 19.19 -1.30 -26.39
N CYS A 353 19.97 -2.15 -27.12
CA CYS A 353 19.41 -2.98 -28.18
C CYS A 353 18.76 -4.27 -27.65
N GLY A 354 18.99 -4.63 -26.38
CA GLY A 354 18.40 -5.78 -25.73
C GLY A 354 19.17 -7.11 -25.87
N TRP A 355 20.28 -7.15 -26.63
CA TRP A 355 20.92 -8.40 -27.03
C TRP A 355 22.38 -8.57 -26.55
N TYR A 356 22.80 -7.80 -25.55
CA TYR A 356 24.17 -7.89 -25.04
C TYR A 356 24.51 -9.31 -24.58
N GLY A 357 25.72 -9.77 -24.97
CA GLY A 357 26.18 -11.14 -24.74
C GLY A 357 25.79 -12.15 -25.83
N THR A 358 25.11 -11.69 -26.90
CA THR A 358 24.79 -12.50 -28.09
C THR A 358 25.36 -11.85 -29.37
N GLU A 359 25.46 -12.62 -30.44
CA GLU A 359 25.89 -12.13 -31.76
C GLU A 359 24.97 -11.03 -32.35
N ARG A 360 23.74 -10.93 -31.84
CA ARG A 360 22.76 -9.91 -32.28
C ARG A 360 23.03 -8.53 -31.67
N CYS A 361 23.95 -8.42 -30.72
CA CYS A 361 24.21 -7.15 -30.05
C CYS A 361 24.97 -6.18 -30.97
N THR A 362 24.39 -5.00 -31.17
CA THR A 362 25.00 -3.90 -31.95
C THR A 362 25.58 -2.80 -31.09
N CYS A 363 25.55 -2.92 -29.77
CA CYS A 363 26.00 -1.90 -28.83
C CYS A 363 27.51 -1.98 -28.60
N THR A 364 28.18 -0.83 -28.57
CA THR A 364 29.57 -0.76 -28.09
C THR A 364 29.62 -0.98 -26.56
N LYS A 365 30.76 -1.44 -26.03
CA LYS A 365 30.97 -1.60 -24.60
C LYS A 365 30.65 -0.32 -23.82
N ALA A 366 31.08 0.83 -24.34
CA ALA A 366 30.81 2.13 -23.74
C ALA A 366 29.28 2.45 -23.67
N ALA A 367 28.52 2.13 -24.72
CA ALA A 367 27.08 2.31 -24.75
C ALA A 367 26.36 1.40 -23.76
N VAL A 368 26.84 0.16 -23.55
CA VAL A 368 26.31 -0.76 -22.54
C VAL A 368 26.59 -0.22 -21.14
N GLN A 369 27.81 0.21 -20.86
CA GLN A 369 28.16 0.82 -19.57
C GLN A 369 27.33 2.06 -19.29
N GLN A 370 27.19 2.97 -20.27
CA GLN A 370 26.35 4.16 -20.12
C GLN A 370 24.88 3.82 -19.82
N TYR A 371 24.36 2.76 -20.42
CA TYR A 371 23.01 2.28 -20.16
C TYR A 371 22.86 1.74 -18.73
N LEU A 372 23.80 0.92 -18.28
CA LEU A 372 23.79 0.36 -16.91
C LEU A 372 24.03 1.44 -15.84
N HIS A 373 24.84 2.46 -16.13
CA HIS A 373 25.09 3.58 -15.22
C HIS A 373 23.86 4.49 -14.97
N ARG A 374 22.75 4.30 -15.70
CA ARG A 374 21.49 4.96 -15.36
C ARG A 374 20.96 4.47 -14.00
N LEU A 375 21.27 3.23 -13.63
CA LEU A 375 20.98 2.65 -12.32
C LEU A 375 22.12 3.00 -11.36
N SER A 376 21.79 3.72 -10.29
CA SER A 376 22.81 4.07 -9.29
C SER A 376 23.25 2.82 -8.50
N GLY A 377 24.53 2.72 -8.18
CA GLY A 377 25.07 1.65 -7.33
C GLY A 377 24.26 1.47 -6.04
N PRO A 378 23.98 2.57 -5.29
CA PRO A 378 23.15 2.48 -4.09
C PRO A 378 21.74 1.92 -4.30
N LEU A 379 21.15 2.05 -5.48
CA LEU A 379 19.84 1.46 -5.79
C LEU A 379 19.97 -0.04 -6.09
N LEU A 380 20.97 -0.43 -6.92
CA LEU A 380 21.28 -1.84 -7.18
C LEU A 380 21.64 -2.59 -5.91
N ASP A 381 22.32 -1.91 -5.01
CA ASP A 381 22.60 -2.40 -3.67
C ASP A 381 21.37 -2.74 -2.83
N ARG A 382 20.17 -2.34 -3.16
CA ARG A 382 18.91 -2.65 -2.49
C ARG A 382 18.10 -3.74 -3.18
N ILE A 383 18.64 -4.28 -4.27
CA ILE A 383 18.06 -5.44 -4.98
C ILE A 383 18.85 -6.67 -4.59
N ASP A 384 18.19 -7.63 -3.97
CA ASP A 384 18.83 -8.81 -3.40
C ASP A 384 19.19 -9.85 -4.46
N LEU A 385 18.25 -10.18 -5.33
CA LEU A 385 18.35 -11.22 -6.34
C LEU A 385 18.49 -10.58 -7.74
N GLN A 386 19.57 -10.90 -8.44
CA GLN A 386 19.83 -10.49 -9.82
C GLN A 386 19.83 -11.72 -10.71
N VAL A 387 18.83 -11.80 -11.60
CA VAL A 387 18.54 -13.02 -12.38
C VAL A 387 18.70 -12.76 -13.86
N ALA A 388 19.54 -13.53 -14.52
CA ALA A 388 19.66 -13.53 -15.98
C ALA A 388 18.55 -14.40 -16.59
N VAL A 389 17.65 -13.79 -17.33
CA VAL A 389 16.52 -14.45 -18.00
C VAL A 389 16.96 -14.84 -19.41
N GLN A 390 17.01 -16.13 -19.69
CA GLN A 390 17.38 -16.65 -21.01
C GLN A 390 16.19 -16.62 -21.99
N PRO A 391 16.40 -16.56 -23.29
CA PRO A 391 15.33 -16.79 -24.27
C PRO A 391 14.69 -18.17 -24.07
N VAL A 392 13.36 -18.25 -24.23
CA VAL A 392 12.66 -19.54 -24.17
C VAL A 392 13.08 -20.41 -25.37
N GLU A 393 13.50 -21.61 -25.12
CA GLU A 393 13.86 -22.56 -26.18
C GLU A 393 12.62 -23.01 -26.96
N TYR A 394 12.78 -23.21 -28.28
CA TYR A 394 11.69 -23.66 -29.15
C TYR A 394 11.08 -24.98 -28.66
N ALA A 395 11.91 -25.90 -28.14
CA ALA A 395 11.44 -27.18 -27.59
C ALA A 395 10.44 -27.00 -26.44
N ALA A 396 10.69 -26.05 -25.54
CA ALA A 396 9.76 -25.73 -24.43
C ALA A 396 8.45 -25.12 -24.95
N LEU A 397 8.51 -24.30 -26.01
CA LEU A 397 7.31 -23.74 -26.64
C LEU A 397 6.50 -24.81 -27.38
N ALA A 398 7.16 -25.75 -28.07
CA ALA A 398 6.52 -26.85 -28.78
C ALA A 398 5.86 -27.87 -27.83
N ALA A 399 6.40 -28.03 -26.62
CA ALA A 399 5.84 -28.90 -25.58
C ALA A 399 4.69 -28.25 -24.79
N ARG A 400 4.20 -27.09 -25.23
CA ARG A 400 3.11 -26.37 -24.55
C ARG A 400 1.86 -27.25 -24.45
N GLY A 401 1.39 -27.46 -23.21
CA GLY A 401 0.25 -28.32 -22.91
C GLY A 401 0.56 -29.83 -22.81
N GLN A 402 1.80 -30.27 -23.05
CA GLN A 402 2.23 -31.65 -22.90
C GLN A 402 3.11 -31.88 -21.67
N ALA A 403 3.86 -30.87 -21.23
CA ALA A 403 4.65 -30.93 -20.00
C ALA A 403 3.82 -30.47 -18.81
N SER A 404 3.88 -31.20 -17.70
CA SER A 404 3.34 -30.77 -16.41
C SER A 404 4.27 -29.69 -15.84
N GLU A 405 3.94 -28.44 -16.10
CA GLU A 405 4.62 -27.33 -15.46
C GLU A 405 4.09 -27.15 -14.03
N GLU A 406 4.94 -26.66 -13.13
CA GLU A 406 4.59 -26.46 -11.74
C GLU A 406 3.57 -25.33 -11.55
N HIS A 407 2.50 -25.59 -10.80
CA HIS A 407 1.41 -24.63 -10.55
C HIS A 407 1.76 -23.62 -9.45
N SER A 408 1.16 -22.45 -9.53
CA SER A 408 1.30 -21.41 -8.48
C SER A 408 0.93 -21.91 -7.09
N ALA A 409 -0.04 -22.83 -6.98
CA ALA A 409 -0.47 -23.41 -5.71
C ALA A 409 0.65 -24.21 -5.02
N ASP A 410 1.42 -25.01 -5.78
CA ASP A 410 2.51 -25.82 -5.25
C ASP A 410 3.65 -24.94 -4.74
N ILE A 411 4.06 -23.94 -5.54
CA ILE A 411 5.08 -22.95 -5.14
C ILE A 411 4.63 -22.19 -3.91
N ARG A 412 3.38 -21.73 -3.87
CA ARG A 412 2.81 -20.99 -2.74
C ARG A 412 2.79 -21.82 -1.45
N ALA A 413 2.52 -23.12 -1.53
CA ALA A 413 2.56 -24.00 -0.36
C ALA A 413 3.98 -24.05 0.26
N ARG A 414 5.05 -24.17 -0.55
CA ARG A 414 6.44 -24.11 -0.06
C ARG A 414 6.81 -22.75 0.50
N VAL A 415 6.36 -21.68 -0.16
CA VAL A 415 6.55 -20.29 0.31
C VAL A 415 5.90 -20.09 1.67
N LEU A 416 4.69 -20.58 1.87
CA LEU A 416 3.98 -20.51 3.16
C LEU A 416 4.75 -21.25 4.26
N ALA A 417 5.15 -22.50 4.02
CA ALA A 417 5.92 -23.28 4.98
C ALA A 417 7.24 -22.59 5.37
N ALA A 418 7.96 -22.02 4.40
CA ALA A 418 9.19 -21.27 4.66
C ALA A 418 8.93 -20.01 5.50
N ARG A 419 7.83 -19.28 5.24
CA ARG A 419 7.46 -18.09 6.03
C ARG A 419 7.04 -18.43 7.45
N GLU A 420 6.33 -19.52 7.66
CA GLU A 420 5.97 -19.99 9.01
C GLU A 420 7.23 -20.21 9.87
N ARG A 421 8.29 -20.81 9.30
CA ARG A 421 9.59 -20.96 9.97
C ARG A 421 10.23 -19.62 10.32
N GLN A 422 10.17 -18.66 9.40
CA GLN A 422 10.69 -17.32 9.62
C GLN A 422 9.95 -16.62 10.76
N TYR A 423 8.62 -16.66 10.74
CA TYR A 423 7.79 -16.03 11.76
C TYR A 423 7.96 -16.68 13.14
N ALA A 424 8.16 -17.99 13.19
CA ALA A 424 8.47 -18.70 14.44
C ALA A 424 9.82 -18.29 15.02
N ARG A 425 10.82 -18.00 14.16
CA ARG A 425 12.17 -17.63 14.55
C ARG A 425 12.34 -16.16 14.90
N GLN A 426 11.68 -15.26 14.14
CA GLN A 426 11.94 -13.81 14.16
C GLN A 426 10.77 -12.98 14.71
N GLY A 427 9.63 -13.61 15.00
CA GLY A 427 8.37 -12.96 15.32
C GLY A 427 7.46 -12.76 14.12
N ALA A 428 6.19 -12.48 14.40
CA ALA A 428 5.15 -12.36 13.39
C ALA A 428 5.48 -11.29 12.34
N ASP A 429 5.16 -11.60 11.08
CA ASP A 429 5.27 -10.71 9.92
C ASP A 429 6.71 -10.24 9.54
N VAL A 430 7.77 -10.87 10.08
CA VAL A 430 9.16 -10.54 9.74
C VAL A 430 9.75 -11.60 8.80
N CYS A 431 10.03 -11.23 7.54
CA CYS A 431 10.71 -12.08 6.57
C CYS A 431 12.24 -11.95 6.67
N ASN A 432 12.98 -12.91 6.12
CA ASN A 432 14.45 -12.93 6.17
C ASN A 432 15.10 -11.68 5.58
N ALA A 433 14.55 -11.09 4.51
CA ALA A 433 15.07 -9.84 3.95
C ALA A 433 15.08 -8.68 4.96
N ALA A 434 14.22 -8.71 5.97
CA ALA A 434 14.08 -7.68 6.99
C ALA A 434 14.89 -7.97 8.26
N ILE A 435 15.67 -9.06 8.35
CA ILE A 435 16.52 -9.33 9.52
C ILE A 435 17.52 -8.19 9.72
N PRO A 436 17.54 -7.51 10.88
CA PRO A 436 18.51 -6.47 11.14
C PRO A 436 19.96 -7.02 11.19
N PRO A 437 20.98 -6.26 10.73
CA PRO A 437 22.36 -6.73 10.74
C PRO A 437 22.86 -7.31 12.09
N PRO A 438 22.53 -6.73 13.27
CA PRO A 438 22.95 -7.29 14.54
C PRO A 438 22.38 -8.67 14.86
N GLN A 439 21.25 -9.04 14.27
CA GLN A 439 20.56 -10.32 14.49
C GLN A 439 20.95 -11.42 13.48
N LEU A 440 21.75 -11.08 12.45
CA LEU A 440 22.14 -12.05 11.41
C LEU A 440 22.91 -13.26 11.99
N ALA A 441 23.79 -13.04 12.95
CA ALA A 441 24.55 -14.14 13.56
C ALA A 441 23.64 -15.14 14.29
N GLU A 442 22.56 -14.68 14.89
CA GLU A 442 21.58 -15.50 15.62
C GLU A 442 20.66 -16.26 14.67
N HIS A 443 20.11 -15.54 13.66
CA HIS A 443 19.09 -16.11 12.78
C HIS A 443 19.64 -16.83 11.54
N CYS A 444 20.92 -16.64 11.22
CA CYS A 444 21.57 -17.24 10.06
C CYS A 444 22.78 -18.12 10.43
N PRO A 445 22.60 -19.17 11.27
CA PRO A 445 23.71 -20.05 11.64
C PRO A 445 24.25 -20.79 10.41
N LEU A 446 25.58 -20.76 10.24
CA LEU A 446 26.30 -21.43 9.17
C LEU A 446 26.91 -22.75 9.67
N SER A 447 26.87 -23.79 8.83
CA SER A 447 27.71 -24.98 9.07
C SER A 447 29.19 -24.63 8.91
N ALA A 448 30.09 -25.48 9.45
CA ALA A 448 31.52 -25.23 9.36
C ALA A 448 32.01 -25.15 7.90
N ASP A 449 31.43 -25.95 7.00
CA ASP A 449 31.75 -25.95 5.57
C ASP A 449 31.25 -24.71 4.87
N ALA A 450 30.00 -24.28 5.16
CA ALA A 450 29.44 -23.04 4.67
C ALA A 450 30.27 -21.83 5.11
N SER A 451 30.69 -21.79 6.37
CA SER A 451 31.49 -20.69 6.92
C SER A 451 32.86 -20.58 6.19
N ARG A 452 33.53 -21.71 5.97
CA ARG A 452 34.80 -21.73 5.22
C ARG A 452 34.63 -21.29 3.77
N MET A 453 33.58 -21.79 3.11
CA MET A 453 33.27 -21.42 1.72
C MET A 453 32.93 -19.93 1.64
N PHE A 454 32.19 -19.39 2.59
CA PHE A 454 31.81 -17.98 2.57
C PHE A 454 33.00 -17.05 2.78
N ALA A 455 33.91 -17.38 3.70
CA ALA A 455 35.13 -16.61 3.91
C ALA A 455 36.00 -16.57 2.63
N ALA A 456 36.16 -17.71 1.94
CA ALA A 456 36.88 -17.78 0.67
C ALA A 456 36.16 -16.97 -0.44
N ALA A 457 34.85 -17.09 -0.55
CA ALA A 457 34.03 -16.32 -1.52
C ALA A 457 34.09 -14.82 -1.26
N PHE A 458 34.04 -14.40 0.00
CA PHE A 458 34.12 -12.97 0.41
C PHE A 458 35.43 -12.33 -0.09
N GLN A 459 36.57 -13.00 0.14
CA GLN A 459 37.89 -12.53 -0.31
C GLN A 459 38.01 -12.54 -1.84
N ARG A 460 37.63 -13.67 -2.47
CA ARG A 460 37.81 -13.84 -3.92
C ARG A 460 36.91 -12.92 -4.76
N LEU A 461 35.70 -12.63 -4.29
CA LEU A 461 34.73 -11.82 -5.00
C LEU A 461 34.75 -10.33 -4.55
N GLY A 462 35.56 -9.98 -3.54
CA GLY A 462 35.66 -8.61 -3.04
C GLY A 462 34.31 -8.08 -2.50
N LEU A 463 33.55 -8.93 -1.81
CA LEU A 463 32.21 -8.56 -1.33
C LEU A 463 32.27 -7.44 -0.29
N THR A 464 31.34 -6.49 -0.37
CA THR A 464 31.15 -5.48 0.67
C THR A 464 30.41 -6.08 1.87
N ALA A 465 30.45 -5.42 3.04
CA ALA A 465 29.69 -5.84 4.21
C ALA A 465 28.18 -5.93 3.92
N ARG A 466 27.63 -5.00 3.14
CA ARG A 466 26.24 -5.05 2.71
C ARG A 466 25.93 -6.27 1.82
N ALA A 467 26.83 -6.61 0.91
CA ALA A 467 26.69 -7.79 0.06
C ALA A 467 26.74 -9.08 0.89
N HIS A 468 27.65 -9.14 1.89
CA HIS A 468 27.74 -10.24 2.85
C HIS A 468 26.39 -10.47 3.55
N ASP A 469 25.81 -9.44 4.16
CA ASP A 469 24.58 -9.55 4.93
C ASP A 469 23.38 -10.00 4.06
N ARG A 470 23.34 -9.57 2.79
CA ARG A 470 22.30 -10.00 1.85
C ARG A 470 22.46 -11.45 1.44
N VAL A 471 23.67 -11.89 1.13
CA VAL A 471 23.91 -13.29 0.79
C VAL A 471 23.47 -14.18 1.95
N LEU A 472 23.72 -13.79 3.20
CA LEU A 472 23.25 -14.53 4.38
C LEU A 472 21.73 -14.60 4.45
N ARG A 473 21.02 -13.47 4.23
CA ARG A 473 19.54 -13.45 4.23
C ARG A 473 18.96 -14.33 3.12
N ILE A 474 19.53 -14.29 1.92
CA ILE A 474 19.12 -15.15 0.80
C ILE A 474 19.41 -16.63 1.14
N ALA A 475 20.60 -16.95 1.60
CA ALA A 475 20.99 -18.31 1.98
C ALA A 475 20.10 -18.86 3.11
N ARG A 476 19.72 -18.01 4.08
CA ARG A 476 18.74 -18.37 5.12
C ARG A 476 17.38 -18.71 4.52
N THR A 477 16.94 -17.93 3.53
CA THR A 477 15.65 -18.20 2.85
C THR A 477 15.69 -19.52 2.07
N ILE A 478 16.79 -19.80 1.39
CA ILE A 478 16.99 -21.06 0.67
C ILE A 478 16.98 -22.24 1.65
N ALA A 479 17.66 -22.11 2.80
CA ALA A 479 17.65 -23.12 3.84
C ALA A 479 16.27 -23.32 4.46
N ASP A 480 15.47 -22.25 4.65
CA ASP A 480 14.07 -22.34 5.13
C ASP A 480 13.18 -23.08 4.11
N LEU A 481 13.38 -22.86 2.81
CA LEU A 481 12.71 -23.61 1.74
C LEU A 481 13.11 -25.08 1.68
N ALA A 482 14.35 -25.39 2.08
CA ALA A 482 14.90 -26.75 2.17
C ALA A 482 14.63 -27.44 3.52
N ASP A 483 13.83 -26.84 4.43
CA ASP A 483 13.55 -27.33 5.78
C ASP A 483 14.79 -27.51 6.66
N SER A 484 15.83 -26.72 6.45
CA SER A 484 17.07 -26.79 7.21
C SER A 484 17.17 -25.69 8.26
N ASN A 485 17.55 -26.06 9.49
CA ASN A 485 17.79 -25.09 10.57
C ASN A 485 19.14 -24.37 10.43
N VAL A 486 20.09 -24.93 9.70
CA VAL A 486 21.45 -24.41 9.50
C VAL A 486 21.65 -24.13 8.01
N ILE A 487 22.37 -23.07 7.70
CA ILE A 487 22.77 -22.76 6.31
C ILE A 487 23.93 -23.67 5.92
N GLU A 488 23.68 -24.59 5.00
CA GLU A 488 24.68 -25.48 4.43
C GLU A 488 25.42 -24.85 3.24
N ALA A 489 26.52 -25.44 2.82
CA ALA A 489 27.35 -24.94 1.72
C ALA A 489 26.59 -24.84 0.39
N GLU A 490 25.64 -25.74 0.13
CA GLU A 490 24.78 -25.71 -1.06
C GLU A 490 23.84 -24.50 -1.08
N HIS A 491 23.23 -24.16 0.07
CA HIS A 491 22.35 -23.01 0.20
C HIS A 491 23.10 -21.70 -0.06
N LEU A 492 24.34 -21.64 0.43
CA LEU A 492 25.21 -20.49 0.24
C LEU A 492 25.70 -20.37 -1.21
N ALA A 493 26.02 -21.51 -1.85
CA ALA A 493 26.45 -21.56 -3.24
C ALA A 493 25.34 -21.06 -4.18
N GLU A 494 24.07 -21.47 -3.93
CA GLU A 494 22.90 -20.96 -4.65
C GLU A 494 22.73 -19.45 -4.44
N ALA A 495 22.82 -18.97 -3.20
CA ALA A 495 22.68 -17.54 -2.88
C ALA A 495 23.72 -16.66 -3.59
N LEU A 496 24.95 -17.11 -3.71
CA LEU A 496 26.03 -16.39 -4.40
C LEU A 496 25.81 -16.25 -5.91
N GLN A 497 25.04 -17.13 -6.54
CA GLN A 497 24.73 -17.05 -7.98
C GLN A 497 23.86 -15.85 -8.33
N TYR A 498 23.04 -15.37 -7.41
CA TYR A 498 22.13 -14.24 -7.63
C TYR A 498 22.79 -12.86 -7.58
N ARG A 499 24.15 -12.81 -7.55
CA ARG A 499 24.94 -11.56 -7.52
C ARG A 499 25.79 -11.37 -8.79
N SER A 500 25.27 -11.77 -9.93
CA SER A 500 26.03 -11.81 -11.20
C SER A 500 26.39 -10.44 -11.77
N LEU A 501 25.58 -9.37 -11.54
CA LEU A 501 25.83 -8.03 -12.07
C LEU A 501 26.91 -7.26 -11.28
N ASP A 502 27.16 -7.61 -10.03
CA ASP A 502 28.26 -7.00 -9.24
C ASP A 502 29.61 -7.32 -9.86
N ARG A 503 29.74 -8.45 -10.58
CA ARG A 503 30.95 -8.86 -11.29
C ARG A 503 31.20 -8.04 -12.56
N ALA A 504 30.15 -7.54 -13.21
CA ALA A 504 30.26 -6.78 -14.46
C ALA A 504 30.62 -5.30 -14.23
N ALA A 505 30.40 -4.78 -13.03
CA ALA A 505 30.69 -3.39 -12.68
C ALA A 505 32.15 -3.18 -12.19
N GLY A 506 32.88 -4.26 -11.87
CA GLY A 506 34.25 -4.23 -11.35
C GLY A 506 35.34 -4.67 -12.34
N SER A 507 35.00 -4.99 -13.60
CA SER A 507 35.96 -5.44 -14.65
C SER A 507 36.09 -4.40 -15.78
#